data_32461e0df981babc42b949c8259b6b3e
#
_entry.id   32461e0df981babc42b949c8259b6b3e
#
_cell.length_a   1.000
_cell.length_b   1.000
_cell.length_c   1.000
_cell.angle_alpha   90.00
_cell.angle_beta   90.00
_cell.angle_gamma   90.00
#
_symmetry.space_group_name_H-M   'P 1'
#
loop_
_entity.id
_entity.type
_entity.pdbx_description
1 polymer ?
#
loop_
_entity_poly.entity_id
_entity_poly.type
_entity_poly.pdbx_seq_one_letter_code
_entity_poly.pdbx_strand_id
1 'polypeptide(L)'
;MLGLCFVALPALAQVRAVPAQPASEQAALRGVEVFLVNEGEAPIADAGPRQLEITAADGTRLMLERTPGPTPTIAPHGFAKARYVPVGVAGLAVPPAAQHKPAEMPEQETVVQSSTGSSSGLLARFEPHEPIYGAFGTDDAGGKVQVSFAVRPFAEDAPLQLGNFRFAYTQTMFWAVNEPSGPFRSTNYSPELYADVPVDETARVALGWRHDSNGRGVTDSVDINRIFVRGEKTFDLGGDWRIDIAPQAWVYVGSSGTFHDMKEYYGYTALATSIQQKDGIKLALTARGNVKTGHGAAEAFVSYPLRRLGGGLGIYLFGQAFTGNGEALDRYNVNDTHARIGIAFTR
;
A
#
# COMPACT_ATOMS: atom_id res chain seq x y z
N MET A 1 66.92 -9.18 30.18
CA MET A 1 65.58 -9.70 29.89
C MET A 1 64.60 -8.62 30.25
N LEU A 2 64.13 -7.85 29.24
CA LEU A 2 63.06 -6.86 29.41
C LEU A 2 61.72 -7.58 29.16
N GLY A 3 60.92 -7.63 30.21
CA GLY A 3 59.55 -8.14 30.12
C GLY A 3 58.64 -7.06 29.51
N LEU A 4 58.07 -7.28 28.31
CA LEU A 4 57.02 -6.46 27.76
C LEU A 4 55.69 -6.81 28.50
N CYS A 5 55.20 -5.89 29.33
CA CYS A 5 53.84 -5.91 29.79
C CYS A 5 52.90 -5.54 28.62
N PHE A 6 52.15 -6.48 28.07
CA PHE A 6 51.01 -6.19 27.22
C PHE A 6 49.88 -5.64 28.12
N VAL A 7 49.62 -4.36 28.02
CA VAL A 7 48.41 -3.75 28.55
C VAL A 7 47.31 -4.16 27.58
N ALA A 8 46.42 -5.06 28.01
CA ALA A 8 45.19 -5.36 27.26
C ALA A 8 44.31 -4.11 27.20
N LEU A 9 44.15 -3.56 26.01
CA LEU A 9 43.16 -2.54 25.74
C LEU A 9 41.75 -3.10 26.04
N PRO A 10 40.85 -2.35 26.68
CA PRO A 10 39.50 -2.80 26.92
C PRO A 10 38.83 -3.13 25.57
N ALA A 11 38.22 -4.30 25.50
CA ALA A 11 37.43 -4.72 24.36
C ALA A 11 36.39 -3.63 24.05
N LEU A 12 36.52 -2.96 22.92
CA LEU A 12 35.56 -2.04 22.40
C LEU A 12 34.20 -2.76 22.33
N ALA A 13 33.14 -2.12 22.78
CA ALA A 13 31.81 -2.67 22.79
C ALA A 13 31.46 -3.19 21.38
N GLN A 14 31.41 -4.50 21.22
CA GLN A 14 31.12 -5.16 19.94
C GLN A 14 29.66 -5.03 19.50
N VAL A 15 28.82 -4.38 20.33
CA VAL A 15 27.41 -4.19 20.06
C VAL A 15 27.11 -2.70 19.98
N ARG A 16 26.57 -2.32 18.83
CA ARG A 16 26.08 -0.98 18.58
C ARG A 16 24.56 -0.92 18.76
N ALA A 17 24.09 -0.01 19.63
CA ALA A 17 22.67 0.26 19.79
C ALA A 17 22.22 1.34 18.79
N VAL A 18 21.21 1.03 17.98
CA VAL A 18 20.61 1.93 16.99
C VAL A 18 19.13 2.12 17.37
N PRO A 19 18.78 3.22 18.05
CA PRO A 19 17.40 3.49 18.44
C PRO A 19 16.57 3.98 17.26
N ALA A 20 15.31 3.55 17.21
CA ALA A 20 14.32 4.21 16.39
C ALA A 20 14.02 5.59 17.02
N GLN A 21 13.99 6.65 16.20
CA GLN A 21 13.76 8.01 16.69
C GLN A 21 12.24 8.24 16.92
N PRO A 22 11.78 8.44 18.17
CA PRO A 22 10.38 8.76 18.44
C PRO A 22 10.08 10.21 18.02
N ALA A 23 8.82 10.46 17.63
CA ALA A 23 8.40 11.81 17.21
C ALA A 23 8.44 12.81 18.38
N SER A 24 8.15 12.36 19.61
CA SER A 24 8.12 13.17 20.82
C SER A 24 8.33 12.29 22.06
N GLU A 25 8.49 12.89 23.24
CA GLU A 25 8.51 12.19 24.52
C GLU A 25 7.24 11.34 24.70
N GLN A 26 6.07 11.86 24.36
CA GLN A 26 4.81 11.17 24.48
C GLN A 26 4.71 9.93 23.56
N ALA A 27 5.33 10.02 22.38
CA ALA A 27 5.46 8.87 21.48
C ALA A 27 6.41 7.81 22.06
N ALA A 28 7.48 8.23 22.74
CA ALA A 28 8.46 7.37 23.40
C ALA A 28 7.87 6.58 24.58
N LEU A 29 6.83 7.10 25.26
CA LEU A 29 6.14 6.40 26.35
C LEU A 29 5.53 5.07 25.91
N ARG A 30 5.17 4.92 24.64
CA ARG A 30 4.69 3.66 24.08
C ARG A 30 5.80 2.62 23.89
N GLY A 31 7.04 3.00 24.15
CA GLY A 31 8.25 2.22 24.00
C GLY A 31 8.98 2.53 22.68
N VAL A 32 10.30 2.64 22.80
CA VAL A 32 11.21 2.85 21.69
C VAL A 32 11.89 1.53 21.34
N GLU A 33 11.85 1.13 20.08
CA GLU A 33 12.58 -0.03 19.58
C GLU A 33 14.04 0.33 19.35
N VAL A 34 14.95 -0.49 19.83
CA VAL A 34 16.40 -0.32 19.65
C VAL A 34 16.96 -1.57 19.00
N PHE A 35 17.65 -1.39 17.88
CA PHE A 35 18.37 -2.46 17.22
C PHE A 35 19.76 -2.60 17.85
N LEU A 36 20.06 -3.76 18.37
CA LEU A 36 21.36 -4.13 18.92
C LEU A 36 22.12 -4.88 17.84
N VAL A 37 23.07 -4.22 17.21
CA VAL A 37 23.85 -4.78 16.08
C VAL A 37 25.15 -5.34 16.60
N ASN A 38 25.44 -6.60 16.35
CA ASN A 38 26.71 -7.23 16.63
C ASN A 38 27.67 -6.97 15.46
N GLU A 39 28.64 -6.10 15.66
CA GLU A 39 29.67 -5.77 14.66
C GLU A 39 30.89 -6.71 14.76
N GLY A 40 30.89 -7.66 15.71
CA GLY A 40 31.97 -8.61 15.95
C GLY A 40 31.81 -9.91 15.16
N GLU A 41 32.91 -10.71 15.20
CA GLU A 41 33.03 -12.00 14.51
C GLU A 41 32.51 -13.20 15.34
N ALA A 42 32.08 -12.96 16.60
CA ALA A 42 31.59 -14.00 17.51
C ALA A 42 30.15 -13.74 17.93
N PRO A 43 29.33 -14.78 18.23
CA PRO A 43 28.00 -14.60 18.79
C PRO A 43 28.08 -13.93 20.16
N ILE A 44 27.21 -12.97 20.42
CA ILE A 44 27.15 -12.23 21.69
C ILE A 44 25.81 -12.48 22.36
N ALA A 45 25.82 -12.94 23.63
CA ALA A 45 24.65 -13.03 24.48
C ALA A 45 24.53 -11.78 25.36
N ASP A 46 23.30 -11.38 25.70
CA ASP A 46 22.98 -10.25 26.60
C ASP A 46 23.67 -8.93 26.18
N ALA A 47 23.48 -8.57 24.95
CA ALA A 47 24.10 -7.40 24.36
C ALA A 47 23.17 -6.19 24.40
N GLY A 48 23.73 -5.06 24.81
CA GLY A 48 23.12 -3.75 24.75
C GLY A 48 23.09 -2.99 26.08
N PRO A 49 23.14 -1.67 26.02
CA PRO A 49 23.18 -0.83 27.21
C PRO A 49 21.84 -0.93 27.97
N ARG A 50 21.90 -0.85 29.30
CA ARG A 50 20.69 -0.73 30.14
C ARG A 50 19.98 0.57 29.95
N GLN A 51 20.73 1.66 29.74
CA GLN A 51 20.21 2.99 29.51
C GLN A 51 20.82 3.58 28.24
N LEU A 52 20.02 4.37 27.52
CA LEU A 52 20.38 4.96 26.24
C LEU A 52 19.81 6.40 26.16
N GLU A 53 20.69 7.37 25.88
CA GLU A 53 20.25 8.75 25.61
C GLU A 53 19.94 8.88 24.11
N ILE A 54 18.76 9.46 23.80
CA ILE A 54 18.34 9.74 22.43
C ILE A 54 17.78 11.15 22.35
N THR A 55 17.68 11.67 21.11
CA THR A 55 16.94 12.89 20.82
C THR A 55 15.72 12.53 19.97
N ALA A 56 14.53 12.88 20.45
CA ALA A 56 13.29 12.75 19.69
C ALA A 56 13.28 13.69 18.47
N ALA A 57 12.35 13.47 17.52
CA ALA A 57 12.28 14.30 16.31
C ALA A 57 11.89 15.76 16.59
N ASP A 58 11.21 16.03 17.70
CA ASP A 58 10.88 17.37 18.20
C ASP A 58 12.05 18.07 18.94
N GLY A 59 13.23 17.43 19.02
CA GLY A 59 14.41 17.94 19.70
C GLY A 59 14.51 17.63 21.20
N THR A 60 13.52 16.95 21.79
CA THR A 60 13.52 16.57 23.20
C THR A 60 14.56 15.48 23.47
N ARG A 61 15.44 15.70 24.47
CA ARG A 61 16.39 14.68 24.93
C ARG A 61 15.70 13.74 25.90
N LEU A 62 15.85 12.45 25.65
CA LEU A 62 15.22 11.39 26.43
C LEU A 62 16.26 10.38 26.91
N MET A 63 16.22 10.07 28.20
CA MET A 63 16.93 8.91 28.74
C MET A 63 15.98 7.72 28.73
N LEU A 64 16.37 6.67 28.00
CA LEU A 64 15.60 5.45 27.89
C LEU A 64 16.22 4.34 28.72
N GLU A 65 15.38 3.49 29.32
CA GLU A 65 15.78 2.28 30.04
C GLU A 65 15.23 1.05 29.34
N ARG A 66 16.06 0.00 29.26
CA ARG A 66 15.68 -1.28 28.63
C ARG A 66 14.62 -1.98 29.45
N THR A 67 13.54 -2.37 28.82
CA THR A 67 12.49 -3.19 29.47
C THR A 67 13.00 -4.63 29.66
N PRO A 68 12.65 -5.28 30.79
CA PRO A 68 12.96 -6.69 31.00
C PRO A 68 12.36 -7.55 29.88
N GLY A 69 13.14 -8.45 29.35
CA GLY A 69 12.73 -9.36 28.26
C GLY A 69 13.79 -10.45 28.04
N PRO A 70 13.51 -11.43 27.16
CA PRO A 70 14.50 -12.44 26.83
C PRO A 70 15.73 -11.78 26.20
N THR A 71 16.90 -12.24 26.58
CA THR A 71 18.20 -11.82 26.04
C THR A 71 18.57 -12.73 24.89
N PRO A 72 18.33 -12.34 23.62
CA PRO A 72 18.68 -13.17 22.49
C PRO A 72 20.19 -13.20 22.27
N THR A 73 20.71 -14.33 21.86
CA THR A 73 22.08 -14.40 21.32
C THR A 73 22.09 -13.79 19.92
N ILE A 74 22.94 -12.80 19.70
CA ILE A 74 23.07 -12.12 18.41
C ILE A 74 24.22 -12.78 17.65
N ALA A 75 23.92 -13.35 16.49
CA ALA A 75 24.91 -13.93 15.60
C ALA A 75 25.96 -12.89 15.15
N PRO A 76 27.17 -13.30 14.72
CA PRO A 76 28.12 -12.37 14.10
C PRO A 76 27.48 -11.60 12.96
N HIS A 77 27.71 -10.29 12.89
CA HIS A 77 27.12 -9.37 11.91
C HIS A 77 25.58 -9.37 11.86
N GLY A 78 24.94 -9.97 12.88
CA GLY A 78 23.49 -10.00 13.04
C GLY A 78 22.97 -8.88 13.92
N PHE A 79 21.66 -8.87 14.13
CA PHE A 79 21.02 -7.91 15.05
C PHE A 79 19.92 -8.59 15.89
N ALA A 80 19.61 -7.98 17.02
CA ALA A 80 18.42 -8.27 17.82
C ALA A 80 17.67 -6.99 18.14
N LYS A 81 16.39 -7.12 18.48
CA LYS A 81 15.55 -5.99 18.88
C LYS A 81 15.37 -5.99 20.39
N ALA A 82 15.50 -4.83 20.99
CA ALA A 82 15.18 -4.58 22.40
C ALA A 82 14.26 -3.39 22.53
N ARG A 83 13.39 -3.42 23.53
CA ARG A 83 12.45 -2.34 23.81
C ARG A 83 12.97 -1.50 24.97
N TYR A 84 12.86 -0.18 24.84
CA TYR A 84 13.25 0.81 25.84
C TYR A 84 12.09 1.75 26.11
N VAL A 85 12.04 2.28 27.35
CA VAL A 85 11.03 3.27 27.78
C VAL A 85 11.73 4.46 28.44
N PRO A 86 11.19 5.67 28.38
CA PRO A 86 11.76 6.83 29.04
C PRO A 86 11.88 6.64 30.56
N VAL A 87 13.06 7.03 31.11
CA VAL A 87 13.33 7.03 32.55
C VAL A 87 12.81 8.35 33.14
N GLY A 88 12.01 8.27 34.23
CA GLY A 88 11.58 9.46 34.95
C GLY A 88 10.09 9.76 34.90
N VAL A 89 9.28 8.96 34.20
CA VAL A 89 7.81 9.07 34.21
C VAL A 89 7.17 7.96 35.04
N ALA A 90 7.81 7.57 36.15
CA ALA A 90 7.17 6.75 37.15
C ALA A 90 6.29 7.64 38.02
N GLY A 91 4.99 7.73 37.71
CA GLY A 91 4.05 8.38 38.61
C GLY A 91 2.86 9.13 38.02
N LEU A 92 2.63 9.10 36.72
CA LEU A 92 1.32 9.45 36.19
C LEU A 92 0.59 8.15 35.83
N ALA A 93 -0.18 7.62 36.77
CA ALA A 93 -1.27 6.74 36.47
C ALA A 93 -2.11 7.49 35.40
N VAL A 94 -2.04 7.03 34.16
CA VAL A 94 -2.98 7.47 33.12
C VAL A 94 -4.36 7.16 33.67
N PRO A 95 -5.24 8.18 33.91
CA PRO A 95 -6.63 7.90 34.18
C PRO A 95 -7.11 7.02 33.01
N PRO A 96 -7.99 6.04 33.23
CA PRO A 96 -8.57 5.33 32.12
C PRO A 96 -9.13 6.39 31.18
N ALA A 97 -8.50 6.56 30.05
CA ALA A 97 -8.95 7.47 29.01
C ALA A 97 -10.40 7.08 28.79
N ALA A 98 -11.30 8.03 29.06
CA ALA A 98 -12.64 7.94 28.56
C ALA A 98 -12.49 7.46 27.11
N GLN A 99 -13.06 6.29 26.82
CA GLN A 99 -13.10 5.72 25.50
C GLN A 99 -13.87 6.70 24.63
N HIS A 100 -13.20 7.74 24.18
CA HIS A 100 -13.52 8.30 22.89
C HIS A 100 -13.11 7.19 21.93
N LYS A 101 -14.10 6.41 21.52
CA LYS A 101 -14.04 5.59 20.32
C LYS A 101 -13.48 6.52 19.26
N PRO A 102 -12.23 6.33 18.78
CA PRO A 102 -11.79 7.07 17.61
C PRO A 102 -12.82 6.74 16.55
N ALA A 103 -13.37 7.72 15.87
CA ALA A 103 -14.14 7.47 14.66
C ALA A 103 -13.29 6.48 13.86
N GLU A 104 -13.79 5.27 13.68
CA GLU A 104 -13.15 4.24 12.86
C GLU A 104 -13.07 4.85 11.48
N MET A 105 -11.89 5.38 11.14
CA MET A 105 -11.58 5.62 9.75
C MET A 105 -11.88 4.32 9.02
N PRO A 106 -12.53 4.35 7.84
CA PRO A 106 -12.78 3.16 7.07
C PRO A 106 -11.45 2.40 7.00
N GLU A 107 -11.49 1.14 7.41
CA GLU A 107 -10.31 0.29 7.47
C GLU A 107 -9.64 0.36 6.11
N GLN A 108 -8.55 1.12 6.02
CA GLN A 108 -7.68 1.03 4.87
C GLN A 108 -7.28 -0.42 4.79
N GLU A 109 -7.64 -1.07 3.70
CA GLU A 109 -7.32 -2.46 3.47
C GLU A 109 -5.85 -2.66 3.75
N THR A 110 -5.57 -3.59 4.62
CA THR A 110 -4.23 -3.86 5.11
C THR A 110 -3.35 -4.22 3.92
N VAL A 111 -2.67 -3.23 3.37
CA VAL A 111 -1.39 -3.49 2.71
C VAL A 111 -0.65 -4.38 3.70
N VAL A 112 -0.03 -5.44 3.21
CA VAL A 112 0.85 -6.30 4.00
C VAL A 112 1.61 -5.40 4.95
N GLN A 113 1.06 -5.21 6.16
CA GLN A 113 1.79 -4.56 7.22
C GLN A 113 2.92 -5.52 7.51
N SER A 114 4.06 -5.28 6.88
CA SER A 114 5.29 -5.70 7.49
C SER A 114 5.23 -5.09 8.88
N SER A 115 5.06 -5.95 9.88
CA SER A 115 4.96 -5.63 11.31
C SER A 115 6.30 -5.09 11.81
N THR A 116 6.79 -4.04 11.22
CA THR A 116 8.02 -3.36 11.58
C THR A 116 7.71 -1.89 11.67
N GLY A 117 7.75 -1.44 12.89
CA GLY A 117 7.69 -0.13 13.45
C GLY A 117 7.64 1.08 12.52
N SER A 118 6.99 2.14 13.00
CA SER A 118 6.76 3.42 12.34
C SER A 118 7.80 3.70 11.24
N SER A 119 7.42 3.49 10.01
CA SER A 119 8.20 3.91 8.86
C SER A 119 8.08 5.44 8.75
N SER A 120 8.84 6.17 9.59
CA SER A 120 9.13 7.57 9.35
C SER A 120 9.98 7.61 8.09
N GLY A 121 9.41 8.01 6.97
CA GLY A 121 10.16 8.09 5.72
C GLY A 121 9.29 7.88 4.48
N LEU A 122 9.92 7.64 3.35
CA LEU A 122 9.25 7.48 2.05
C LEU A 122 8.18 6.38 2.08
N LEU A 123 8.46 5.24 2.71
CA LEU A 123 7.53 4.09 2.73
C LEU A 123 6.22 4.39 3.47
N ALA A 124 6.23 5.27 4.48
CA ALA A 124 5.02 5.71 5.18
C ALA A 124 4.08 6.55 4.31
N ARG A 125 4.55 6.97 3.14
CA ARG A 125 3.79 7.78 2.19
C ARG A 125 3.14 6.96 1.08
N PHE A 126 3.41 5.65 1.04
CA PHE A 126 2.76 4.74 0.10
C PHE A 126 1.38 4.32 0.62
N GLU A 127 0.42 4.37 -0.25
CA GLU A 127 -0.98 3.98 0.01
C GLU A 127 -1.43 2.96 -1.05
N PRO A 128 -2.36 2.05 -0.73
CA PRO A 128 -3.05 1.28 -1.75
C PRO A 128 -3.80 2.20 -2.70
N HIS A 129 -3.87 1.82 -3.99
CA HIS A 129 -4.64 2.58 -4.97
C HIS A 129 -5.66 1.68 -5.67
N GLU A 130 -5.21 0.80 -6.55
CA GLU A 130 -6.02 -0.26 -7.14
C GLU A 130 -5.54 -1.63 -6.61
N PRO A 131 -6.33 -2.72 -6.74
CA PRO A 131 -5.92 -4.05 -6.26
C PRO A 131 -4.59 -4.51 -6.85
N ILE A 132 -3.75 -5.13 -6.01
CA ILE A 132 -2.51 -5.80 -6.43
C ILE A 132 -2.79 -7.30 -6.45
N TYR A 133 -2.77 -7.91 -7.64
CA TYR A 133 -3.12 -9.31 -7.81
C TYR A 133 -2.41 -9.98 -8.98
N GLY A 134 -2.39 -11.33 -8.94
CA GLY A 134 -2.12 -12.18 -10.08
C GLY A 134 -3.23 -13.21 -10.21
N ALA A 135 -3.88 -13.27 -11.38
CA ALA A 135 -4.98 -14.19 -11.66
C ALA A 135 -4.81 -14.83 -13.01
N PHE A 136 -5.26 -16.09 -13.14
CA PHE A 136 -5.11 -16.91 -14.33
C PHE A 136 -6.46 -17.52 -14.70
N GLY A 137 -6.76 -17.49 -15.97
CA GLY A 137 -7.93 -18.13 -16.56
C GLY A 137 -7.53 -19.26 -17.51
N THR A 138 -8.52 -19.99 -17.96
CA THR A 138 -8.36 -20.97 -19.01
C THR A 138 -8.39 -20.30 -20.38
N ASP A 139 -7.87 -20.99 -21.38
CA ASP A 139 -7.92 -20.60 -22.79
C ASP A 139 -7.34 -19.20 -23.04
N ASP A 140 -8.01 -18.40 -23.85
CA ASP A 140 -7.57 -17.07 -24.26
C ASP A 140 -7.57 -16.01 -23.15
N ALA A 141 -8.21 -16.29 -22.01
CA ALA A 141 -8.19 -15.41 -20.85
C ALA A 141 -6.76 -15.16 -20.33
N GLY A 142 -5.90 -16.21 -20.40
CA GLY A 142 -4.50 -16.13 -19.98
C GLY A 142 -4.32 -15.62 -18.55
N GLY A 143 -3.15 -15.06 -18.28
CA GLY A 143 -2.83 -14.41 -16.99
C GLY A 143 -3.08 -12.91 -17.04
N LYS A 144 -3.46 -12.34 -15.89
CA LYS A 144 -3.52 -10.89 -15.64
C LYS A 144 -2.84 -10.60 -14.33
N VAL A 145 -1.84 -9.73 -14.36
CA VAL A 145 -1.10 -9.29 -13.18
C VAL A 145 -1.22 -7.79 -13.07
N GLN A 146 -1.58 -7.29 -11.90
CA GLN A 146 -1.71 -5.88 -11.63
C GLN A 146 -0.88 -5.48 -10.42
N VAL A 147 -0.13 -4.39 -10.55
CA VAL A 147 0.61 -3.73 -9.49
C VAL A 147 0.12 -2.29 -9.42
N SER A 148 -0.22 -1.83 -8.24
CA SER A 148 -0.75 -0.48 -8.05
C SER A 148 -0.35 0.10 -6.70
N PHE A 149 -0.08 1.39 -6.68
CA PHE A 149 0.19 2.16 -5.45
C PHE A 149 -0.12 3.64 -5.68
N ALA A 150 -0.34 4.34 -4.57
CA ALA A 150 -0.30 5.80 -4.53
C ALA A 150 0.78 6.28 -3.56
N VAL A 151 1.25 7.50 -3.76
CA VAL A 151 2.22 8.16 -2.89
C VAL A 151 1.70 9.54 -2.53
N ARG A 152 1.78 9.89 -1.24
CA ARG A 152 1.58 11.26 -0.76
C ARG A 152 2.90 12.03 -0.82
N PRO A 153 3.14 12.92 -1.79
CA PRO A 153 4.41 13.65 -1.88
C PRO A 153 4.58 14.65 -0.74
N PHE A 154 3.49 15.17 -0.18
CA PHE A 154 3.49 16.16 0.89
C PHE A 154 3.02 15.57 2.22
N ALA A 155 3.39 16.20 3.33
CA ALA A 155 2.86 15.85 4.64
C ALA A 155 1.35 16.18 4.69
N GLU A 156 0.62 15.50 5.57
CA GLU A 156 -0.84 15.66 5.69
C GLU A 156 -1.24 17.09 6.11
N ASP A 157 -0.41 17.72 6.96
CA ASP A 157 -0.55 19.07 7.45
C ASP A 157 0.12 20.14 6.58
N ALA A 158 0.58 19.77 5.37
CA ALA A 158 1.23 20.70 4.46
C ALA A 158 0.32 21.89 4.10
N PRO A 159 0.88 23.11 3.99
CA PRO A 159 0.10 24.31 3.69
C PRO A 159 -0.62 24.20 2.34
N LEU A 160 -1.65 25.04 2.13
CA LEU A 160 -2.43 25.10 0.90
C LEU A 160 -3.10 23.75 0.53
N GLN A 161 -3.36 22.91 1.53
CA GLN A 161 -3.94 21.57 1.35
C GLN A 161 -3.12 20.63 0.42
N LEU A 162 -1.82 20.87 0.32
CA LEU A 162 -0.93 20.02 -0.47
C LEU A 162 -0.91 18.57 0.02
N GLY A 163 -1.24 18.31 1.30
CA GLY A 163 -1.42 16.96 1.84
C GLY A 163 -2.49 16.12 1.13
N ASN A 164 -3.41 16.76 0.39
CA ASN A 164 -4.43 16.09 -0.41
C ASN A 164 -3.90 15.58 -1.77
N PHE A 165 -2.73 16.03 -2.21
CA PHE A 165 -2.17 15.57 -3.48
C PHE A 165 -1.65 14.13 -3.40
N ARG A 166 -1.93 13.39 -4.46
CA ARG A 166 -1.49 12.01 -4.67
C ARG A 166 -0.88 11.87 -6.05
N PHE A 167 0.22 11.15 -6.11
CA PHE A 167 0.69 10.51 -7.33
C PHE A 167 0.36 9.03 -7.22
N ALA A 168 -0.35 8.47 -8.20
CA ALA A 168 -0.61 7.04 -8.24
C ALA A 168 -0.10 6.44 -9.55
N TYR A 169 0.15 5.15 -9.50
CA TYR A 169 0.60 4.38 -10.64
C TYR A 169 -0.02 2.99 -10.61
N THR A 170 -0.62 2.62 -11.72
CA THR A 170 -1.09 1.25 -11.95
C THR A 170 -0.45 0.68 -13.19
N GLN A 171 0.03 -0.54 -13.10
CA GLN A 171 0.51 -1.32 -14.23
C GLN A 171 -0.26 -2.61 -14.32
N THR A 172 -0.88 -2.85 -15.47
CA THR A 172 -1.61 -4.10 -15.74
C THR A 172 -0.94 -4.84 -16.89
N MET A 173 -0.58 -6.09 -16.65
CA MET A 173 0.12 -6.94 -17.61
C MET A 173 -0.75 -8.15 -17.96
N PHE A 174 -0.92 -8.39 -19.26
CA PHE A 174 -1.67 -9.52 -19.80
C PHE A 174 -0.68 -10.56 -20.32
N TRP A 175 -0.75 -11.74 -19.75
CA TRP A 175 0.21 -12.81 -19.94
C TRP A 175 -0.38 -13.97 -20.75
N ALA A 176 0.20 -14.28 -21.91
CA ALA A 176 -0.18 -15.40 -22.75
C ALA A 176 0.48 -16.69 -22.23
N VAL A 177 0.05 -17.18 -21.07
CA VAL A 177 0.63 -18.34 -20.38
C VAL A 177 0.55 -19.63 -21.18
N ASN A 178 -0.37 -19.71 -22.15
CA ASN A 178 -0.62 -20.90 -22.98
C ASN A 178 0.23 -20.88 -24.27
N GLU A 179 0.95 -19.80 -24.54
CA GLU A 179 1.83 -19.71 -25.71
C GLU A 179 3.26 -20.14 -25.37
N PRO A 180 4.04 -20.63 -26.37
CA PRO A 180 5.44 -20.95 -26.17
C PRO A 180 6.22 -19.76 -25.60
N SER A 181 7.02 -20.00 -24.55
CA SER A 181 7.76 -18.98 -23.78
C SER A 181 6.89 -18.02 -22.95
N GLY A 182 5.57 -18.17 -22.94
CA GLY A 182 4.65 -17.36 -22.13
C GLY A 182 4.89 -15.84 -22.20
N PRO A 183 4.76 -15.17 -23.37
CA PRO A 183 5.06 -13.76 -23.48
C PRO A 183 3.97 -12.88 -22.82
N PHE A 184 4.34 -11.69 -22.36
CA PHE A 184 3.35 -10.65 -22.11
C PHE A 184 2.82 -10.12 -23.44
N ARG A 185 1.52 -10.30 -23.69
CA ARG A 185 0.88 -9.87 -24.95
C ARG A 185 0.55 -8.37 -24.94
N SER A 186 0.27 -7.82 -23.77
CA SER A 186 -0.04 -6.41 -23.57
C SER A 186 0.38 -5.95 -22.18
N THR A 187 0.73 -4.66 -22.06
CA THR A 187 0.99 -3.99 -20.79
C THR A 187 0.37 -2.61 -20.84
N ASN A 188 -0.43 -2.27 -19.84
CA ASN A 188 -0.99 -0.93 -19.67
C ASN A 188 -0.26 -0.23 -18.55
N TYR A 189 0.16 1.01 -18.78
CA TYR A 189 0.80 1.91 -17.82
C TYR A 189 -0.15 3.06 -17.54
N SER A 190 -0.49 3.29 -16.27
CA SER A 190 -1.53 4.24 -15.88
C SER A 190 -1.07 5.14 -14.71
N PRO A 191 -0.20 6.12 -14.95
CA PRO A 191 0.10 7.15 -13.96
C PRO A 191 -1.09 8.11 -13.78
N GLU A 192 -1.34 8.48 -12.52
CA GLU A 192 -2.33 9.47 -12.11
C GLU A 192 -1.70 10.56 -11.24
N LEU A 193 -2.19 11.78 -11.38
CA LEU A 193 -1.91 12.88 -10.47
C LEU A 193 -3.26 13.51 -10.07
N TYR A 194 -3.59 13.50 -8.77
CA TYR A 194 -4.88 13.99 -8.32
C TYR A 194 -4.82 14.63 -6.93
N ALA A 195 -5.79 15.49 -6.66
CA ALA A 195 -6.11 15.94 -5.32
C ALA A 195 -7.31 15.14 -4.80
N ASP A 196 -7.17 14.57 -3.61
CA ASP A 196 -8.18 13.74 -2.96
C ASP A 196 -8.66 14.43 -1.68
N VAL A 197 -9.80 15.09 -1.77
CA VAL A 197 -10.33 15.99 -0.76
C VAL A 197 -11.43 15.31 0.04
N PRO A 198 -11.28 15.14 1.37
CA PRO A 198 -12.38 14.66 2.21
C PRO A 198 -13.50 15.69 2.25
N VAL A 199 -14.73 15.24 2.06
CA VAL A 199 -15.96 16.05 2.16
C VAL A 199 -16.58 15.88 3.53
N ASP A 200 -16.66 14.65 4.00
CA ASP A 200 -17.05 14.26 5.36
C ASP A 200 -16.30 12.98 5.78
N GLU A 201 -16.65 12.38 6.93
CA GLU A 201 -15.97 11.18 7.47
C GLU A 201 -16.12 9.95 6.55
N THR A 202 -17.08 9.94 5.64
CA THR A 202 -17.42 8.80 4.79
C THR A 202 -17.43 9.15 3.30
N ALA A 203 -17.18 10.40 2.92
CA ALA A 203 -17.23 10.87 1.54
C ALA A 203 -15.94 11.62 1.17
N ARG A 204 -15.49 11.41 -0.05
CA ARG A 204 -14.32 12.05 -0.66
C ARG A 204 -14.62 12.47 -2.10
N VAL A 205 -13.91 13.46 -2.58
CA VAL A 205 -13.94 13.87 -3.99
C VAL A 205 -12.50 14.02 -4.48
N ALA A 206 -12.18 13.33 -5.57
CA ALA A 206 -10.90 13.46 -6.24
C ALA A 206 -11.07 14.19 -7.58
N LEU A 207 -10.14 15.09 -7.87
CA LEU A 207 -9.98 15.75 -9.16
C LEU A 207 -8.56 15.52 -9.64
N GLY A 208 -8.38 15.04 -10.87
CA GLY A 208 -7.04 14.69 -11.33
C GLY A 208 -6.92 14.49 -12.80
N TRP A 209 -5.70 14.13 -13.18
CA TRP A 209 -5.30 13.72 -14.52
C TRP A 209 -4.80 12.28 -14.48
N ARG A 210 -5.20 11.50 -15.49
CA ARG A 210 -4.71 10.13 -15.71
C ARG A 210 -4.25 9.99 -17.16
N HIS A 211 -3.09 9.38 -17.31
CA HIS A 211 -2.58 8.91 -18.58
C HIS A 211 -2.65 7.38 -18.61
N ASP A 212 -3.16 6.81 -19.68
CA ASP A 212 -3.06 5.38 -19.93
C ASP A 212 -2.35 5.16 -21.25
N SER A 213 -1.33 4.29 -21.26
CA SER A 213 -0.58 3.95 -22.47
C SER A 213 -0.11 2.49 -22.46
N ASN A 214 0.15 1.96 -23.66
CA ASN A 214 0.71 0.62 -23.80
C ASN A 214 2.26 0.61 -23.84
N GLY A 215 2.90 1.76 -23.74
CA GLY A 215 4.37 1.89 -23.71
C GLY A 215 5.09 1.48 -25.01
N ARG A 216 4.37 1.36 -26.13
CA ARG A 216 4.96 0.98 -27.41
C ARG A 216 5.43 2.21 -28.20
N GLY A 217 6.27 1.97 -29.21
CA GLY A 217 6.75 3.03 -30.09
C GLY A 217 5.66 3.57 -31.02
N VAL A 218 6.01 4.61 -31.78
CA VAL A 218 5.10 5.47 -32.55
C VAL A 218 4.11 4.72 -33.45
N THR A 219 4.49 3.57 -33.99
CA THR A 219 3.65 2.78 -34.92
C THR A 219 2.52 2.04 -34.22
N ASP A 220 2.75 1.59 -32.97
CA ASP A 220 1.83 0.74 -32.22
C ASP A 220 1.41 1.39 -30.90
N SER A 221 1.71 2.67 -30.75
CA SER A 221 1.37 3.44 -29.53
C SER A 221 -0.13 3.62 -29.43
N VAL A 222 -0.66 3.22 -28.29
CA VAL A 222 -2.05 3.50 -27.87
C VAL A 222 -1.98 4.25 -26.57
N ASP A 223 -2.50 5.47 -26.54
CA ASP A 223 -2.54 6.28 -25.33
C ASP A 223 -3.81 7.13 -25.24
N ILE A 224 -4.23 7.42 -24.03
CA ILE A 224 -5.28 8.38 -23.72
C ILE A 224 -4.90 9.21 -22.51
N ASN A 225 -5.25 10.48 -22.53
CA ASN A 225 -5.15 11.39 -21.41
C ASN A 225 -6.54 11.85 -21.00
N ARG A 226 -6.82 11.84 -19.70
CA ARG A 226 -8.13 12.20 -19.14
C ARG A 226 -7.95 13.14 -17.97
N ILE A 227 -8.78 14.17 -17.92
CA ILE A 227 -9.06 14.91 -16.67
C ILE A 227 -10.34 14.32 -16.11
N PHE A 228 -10.29 13.90 -14.85
CA PHE A 228 -11.41 13.21 -14.21
C PHE A 228 -11.85 13.87 -12.91
N VAL A 229 -13.12 13.67 -12.58
CA VAL A 229 -13.65 13.84 -11.23
C VAL A 229 -14.19 12.49 -10.76
N ARG A 230 -13.85 12.11 -9.53
CA ARG A 230 -14.32 10.88 -8.88
C ARG A 230 -14.89 11.24 -7.51
N GLY A 231 -16.14 10.86 -7.23
CA GLY A 231 -16.69 10.85 -5.88
C GLY A 231 -16.52 9.48 -5.26
N GLU A 232 -16.44 9.42 -3.94
CA GLU A 232 -16.45 8.17 -3.17
C GLU A 232 -17.32 8.38 -1.93
N LYS A 233 -18.18 7.40 -1.66
CA LYS A 233 -19.03 7.38 -0.47
C LYS A 233 -19.13 6.00 0.09
N THR A 234 -18.82 5.89 1.40
CA THR A 234 -18.97 4.66 2.18
C THR A 234 -20.26 4.70 2.98
N PHE A 235 -20.99 3.60 2.96
CA PHE A 235 -22.20 3.38 3.74
C PHE A 235 -21.99 2.17 4.68
N ASP A 236 -22.13 2.40 5.97
CA ASP A 236 -22.15 1.34 6.97
C ASP A 236 -23.55 0.71 7.00
N LEU A 237 -23.62 -0.60 6.76
CA LEU A 237 -24.88 -1.35 6.78
C LEU A 237 -25.15 -2.01 8.15
N GLY A 238 -24.21 -1.87 9.11
CA GLY A 238 -24.24 -2.60 10.37
C GLY A 238 -23.80 -4.06 10.24
N GLY A 239 -23.53 -4.72 11.36
CA GLY A 239 -23.17 -6.14 11.41
C GLY A 239 -21.88 -6.48 10.63
N ASP A 240 -20.87 -5.61 10.65
CA ASP A 240 -19.60 -5.74 9.93
C ASP A 240 -19.69 -5.59 8.40
N TRP A 241 -20.81 -5.12 7.84
CA TRP A 241 -20.97 -4.91 6.42
C TRP A 241 -20.92 -3.45 6.04
N ARG A 242 -20.25 -3.14 4.93
CA ARG A 242 -20.24 -1.81 4.32
C ARG A 242 -20.40 -1.88 2.79
N ILE A 243 -20.89 -0.81 2.20
CA ILE A 243 -20.94 -0.57 0.77
C ILE A 243 -20.11 0.68 0.45
N ASP A 244 -19.27 0.59 -0.58
CA ASP A 244 -18.57 1.73 -1.16
C ASP A 244 -19.14 1.99 -2.56
N ILE A 245 -19.36 3.25 -2.91
CA ILE A 245 -19.85 3.69 -4.22
C ILE A 245 -18.95 4.82 -4.70
N ALA A 246 -18.36 4.65 -5.89
CA ALA A 246 -17.43 5.61 -6.47
C ALA A 246 -17.78 5.90 -7.94
N PRO A 247 -18.67 6.86 -8.22
CA PRO A 247 -18.90 7.38 -9.56
C PRO A 247 -17.71 8.21 -10.03
N GLN A 248 -17.39 8.09 -11.32
CA GLN A 248 -16.34 8.85 -11.97
C GLN A 248 -16.82 9.36 -13.33
N ALA A 249 -16.41 10.58 -13.68
CA ALA A 249 -16.58 11.15 -15.01
C ALA A 249 -15.29 11.79 -15.47
N TRP A 250 -15.08 11.84 -16.77
CA TRP A 250 -13.87 12.43 -17.36
C TRP A 250 -14.09 13.06 -18.71
N VAL A 251 -13.14 13.90 -19.10
CA VAL A 251 -12.99 14.43 -20.43
C VAL A 251 -11.60 14.03 -20.97
N TYR A 252 -11.54 13.79 -22.25
CA TYR A 252 -10.28 13.51 -22.92
C TYR A 252 -9.55 14.82 -23.24
N VAL A 253 -8.23 14.84 -23.03
CA VAL A 253 -7.38 16.01 -23.25
C VAL A 253 -6.16 15.63 -24.08
N GLY A 254 -5.62 16.58 -24.86
CA GLY A 254 -4.50 16.33 -25.75
C GLY A 254 -4.88 15.56 -27.01
N SER A 255 -3.89 15.23 -27.84
CA SER A 255 -4.05 14.33 -28.97
C SER A 255 -4.09 12.90 -28.43
N SER A 256 -5.21 12.23 -28.53
CA SER A 256 -5.21 10.77 -28.46
C SER A 256 -4.38 10.25 -29.63
N GLY A 257 -3.44 9.32 -29.33
CA GLY A 257 -2.54 8.77 -30.35
C GLY A 257 -3.24 8.27 -31.62
N THR A 258 -2.78 7.19 -32.20
CA THR A 258 -3.26 6.67 -33.49
C THR A 258 -4.75 6.26 -33.53
N PHE A 259 -5.44 6.16 -32.36
CA PHE A 259 -6.78 5.59 -32.24
C PHE A 259 -7.83 6.61 -31.75
N HIS A 260 -8.34 7.41 -32.68
CA HIS A 260 -9.28 8.50 -32.38
C HIS A 260 -10.67 8.03 -31.90
N ASP A 261 -11.02 6.76 -32.10
CA ASP A 261 -12.33 6.19 -31.75
C ASP A 261 -12.38 5.50 -30.38
N MET A 262 -11.26 5.42 -29.65
CA MET A 262 -11.21 4.78 -28.33
C MET A 262 -12.29 5.30 -27.36
N LYS A 263 -12.60 6.61 -27.40
CA LYS A 263 -13.68 7.24 -26.62
C LYS A 263 -15.06 6.64 -26.87
N GLU A 264 -15.27 6.03 -28.03
CA GLU A 264 -16.53 5.38 -28.37
C GLU A 264 -16.73 4.08 -27.58
N TYR A 265 -15.63 3.41 -27.19
CA TYR A 265 -15.62 2.16 -26.42
C TYR A 265 -15.45 2.39 -24.92
N TYR A 266 -14.59 3.32 -24.53
CA TYR A 266 -14.31 3.60 -23.12
C TYR A 266 -15.36 4.52 -22.47
N GLY A 267 -16.04 5.35 -23.28
CA GLY A 267 -17.02 6.31 -22.78
C GLY A 267 -16.43 7.46 -21.99
N TYR A 268 -17.24 8.06 -21.12
CA TYR A 268 -16.91 9.26 -20.37
C TYR A 268 -17.21 9.14 -18.89
N THR A 269 -17.74 7.98 -18.47
CA THR A 269 -18.15 7.72 -17.10
C THR A 269 -17.82 6.30 -16.69
N ALA A 270 -17.61 6.12 -15.40
CA ALA A 270 -17.53 4.82 -14.74
C ALA A 270 -18.24 4.85 -13.39
N LEU A 271 -18.64 3.69 -12.95
CA LEU A 271 -19.13 3.46 -11.59
C LEU A 271 -18.36 2.28 -11.01
N ALA A 272 -17.66 2.51 -9.92
CA ALA A 272 -17.14 1.45 -9.08
C ALA A 272 -18.03 1.32 -7.85
N THR A 273 -18.32 0.09 -7.44
CA THR A 273 -19.04 -0.19 -6.21
C THR A 273 -18.50 -1.45 -5.58
N SER A 274 -18.53 -1.53 -4.26
CA SER A 274 -18.19 -2.75 -3.54
C SER A 274 -19.10 -2.98 -2.36
N ILE A 275 -19.31 -4.24 -2.01
CA ILE A 275 -19.88 -4.67 -0.74
C ILE A 275 -18.88 -5.58 -0.05
N GLN A 276 -18.59 -5.31 1.20
CA GLN A 276 -17.63 -6.12 1.94
C GLN A 276 -18.03 -6.34 3.38
N GLN A 277 -17.65 -7.50 3.88
CA GLN A 277 -17.70 -7.84 5.29
C GLN A 277 -16.33 -7.57 5.92
N LYS A 278 -16.32 -6.97 7.10
CA LYS A 278 -15.09 -6.78 7.89
C LYS A 278 -14.36 -8.12 8.05
N ASP A 279 -13.08 -8.13 7.67
CA ASP A 279 -12.26 -9.36 7.71
C ASP A 279 -12.86 -10.57 6.95
N GLY A 280 -13.77 -10.34 6.03
CA GLY A 280 -14.49 -11.36 5.30
C GLY A 280 -14.43 -11.22 3.79
N ILE A 281 -15.51 -11.59 3.14
CA ILE A 281 -15.67 -11.50 1.69
C ILE A 281 -15.80 -10.04 1.25
N LYS A 282 -15.24 -9.72 0.08
CA LYS A 282 -15.51 -8.50 -0.67
C LYS A 282 -15.92 -8.85 -2.09
N LEU A 283 -16.98 -8.22 -2.53
CA LEU A 283 -17.43 -8.22 -3.93
C LEU A 283 -17.30 -6.80 -4.44
N ALA A 284 -16.63 -6.59 -5.57
CA ALA A 284 -16.50 -5.31 -6.21
C ALA A 284 -16.89 -5.40 -7.68
N LEU A 285 -17.48 -4.34 -8.20
CA LEU A 285 -17.88 -4.20 -9.59
C LEU A 285 -17.45 -2.83 -10.08
N THR A 286 -16.78 -2.79 -11.22
CA THR A 286 -16.49 -1.56 -11.95
C THR A 286 -17.12 -1.67 -13.33
N ALA A 287 -17.94 -0.67 -13.71
CA ALA A 287 -18.54 -0.58 -15.02
C ALA A 287 -18.22 0.77 -15.65
N ARG A 288 -17.91 0.80 -16.93
CA ARG A 288 -17.69 2.00 -17.73
C ARG A 288 -18.33 1.87 -19.11
N GLY A 289 -18.62 2.98 -19.74
CA GLY A 289 -19.17 2.89 -21.08
C GLY A 289 -19.59 4.21 -21.69
N ASN A 290 -20.00 4.11 -22.95
CA ASN A 290 -20.51 5.19 -23.76
C ASN A 290 -21.99 4.92 -24.09
N VAL A 291 -22.88 5.68 -23.47
CA VAL A 291 -24.34 5.52 -23.66
C VAL A 291 -24.80 5.82 -25.08
N LYS A 292 -24.01 6.54 -25.91
CA LYS A 292 -24.35 6.85 -27.27
C LYS A 292 -24.07 5.68 -28.23
N THR A 293 -22.97 4.96 -28.00
CA THR A 293 -22.54 3.84 -28.86
C THR A 293 -23.03 2.49 -28.32
N GLY A 294 -23.38 2.41 -27.05
CA GLY A 294 -23.70 1.17 -26.37
C GLY A 294 -22.47 0.30 -26.03
N HIS A 295 -21.26 0.78 -26.34
CA HIS A 295 -20.03 0.11 -25.98
C HIS A 295 -19.65 0.37 -24.52
N GLY A 296 -18.97 -0.60 -23.91
CA GLY A 296 -18.51 -0.46 -22.54
C GLY A 296 -17.91 -1.76 -22.04
N ALA A 297 -17.61 -1.78 -20.75
CA ALA A 297 -17.10 -2.96 -20.06
C ALA A 297 -17.56 -2.97 -18.60
N ALA A 298 -17.65 -4.17 -18.07
CA ALA A 298 -17.83 -4.44 -16.66
C ALA A 298 -16.77 -5.43 -16.17
N GLU A 299 -16.20 -5.16 -15.01
CA GLU A 299 -15.22 -6.01 -14.36
C GLU A 299 -15.67 -6.25 -12.91
N ALA A 300 -15.80 -7.51 -12.53
CA ALA A 300 -16.20 -7.93 -11.21
C ALA A 300 -15.05 -8.64 -10.51
N PHE A 301 -14.90 -8.38 -9.20
CA PHE A 301 -13.92 -9.03 -8.34
C PHE A 301 -14.61 -9.67 -7.15
N VAL A 302 -14.12 -10.84 -6.75
CA VAL A 302 -14.44 -11.47 -5.48
C VAL A 302 -13.14 -11.75 -4.74
N SER A 303 -13.08 -11.46 -3.46
CA SER A 303 -11.90 -11.77 -2.65
C SER A 303 -12.29 -12.27 -1.26
N TYR A 304 -11.47 -13.19 -0.73
CA TYR A 304 -11.66 -13.79 0.59
C TYR A 304 -10.30 -13.93 1.29
N PRO A 305 -10.13 -13.45 2.56
CA PRO A 305 -8.85 -13.50 3.25
C PRO A 305 -8.42 -14.92 3.56
N LEU A 306 -7.24 -15.34 3.06
CA LEU A 306 -6.70 -16.67 3.30
C LEU A 306 -6.41 -16.94 4.78
N ARG A 307 -6.20 -15.91 5.60
CA ARG A 307 -6.06 -16.05 7.05
C ARG A 307 -7.27 -16.73 7.71
N ARG A 308 -8.47 -16.56 7.15
CA ARG A 308 -9.69 -17.23 7.61
C ARG A 308 -9.69 -18.73 7.31
N LEU A 309 -8.85 -19.17 6.39
CA LEU A 309 -8.66 -20.58 6.00
C LEU A 309 -7.39 -21.17 6.64
N GLY A 310 -6.82 -20.50 7.66
CA GLY A 310 -5.59 -20.95 8.33
C GLY A 310 -4.29 -20.47 7.70
N GLY A 311 -4.34 -19.61 6.69
CA GLY A 311 -3.15 -18.99 6.09
C GLY A 311 -2.52 -17.93 7.00
N GLY A 312 -1.19 -17.92 7.12
CA GLY A 312 -0.43 -16.95 7.92
C GLY A 312 -0.08 -15.64 7.18
N LEU A 313 -0.28 -15.58 5.88
CA LEU A 313 0.04 -14.43 5.04
C LEU A 313 -1.19 -13.54 4.86
N GLY A 314 -1.01 -12.22 4.86
CA GLY A 314 -2.05 -11.22 4.60
C GLY A 314 -2.44 -11.16 3.11
N ILE A 315 -2.76 -12.32 2.51
CA ILE A 315 -3.16 -12.45 1.10
C ILE A 315 -4.61 -12.94 1.00
N TYR A 316 -5.20 -12.72 -0.16
CA TYR A 316 -6.59 -13.06 -0.44
C TYR A 316 -6.69 -14.08 -1.57
N LEU A 317 -7.58 -15.04 -1.45
CA LEU A 317 -8.08 -15.76 -2.61
C LEU A 317 -8.86 -14.75 -3.47
N PHE A 318 -8.61 -14.76 -4.77
CA PHE A 318 -9.07 -13.71 -5.67
C PHE A 318 -9.70 -14.31 -6.94
N GLY A 319 -10.85 -13.79 -7.31
CA GLY A 319 -11.52 -14.12 -8.56
C GLY A 319 -11.85 -12.83 -9.31
N GLN A 320 -11.69 -12.85 -10.63
CA GLN A 320 -11.98 -11.75 -11.54
C GLN A 320 -12.85 -12.27 -12.69
N ALA A 321 -13.87 -11.49 -13.05
CA ALA A 321 -14.65 -11.69 -14.25
C ALA A 321 -14.70 -10.40 -15.05
N PHE A 322 -14.58 -10.50 -16.35
CA PHE A 322 -14.62 -9.36 -17.28
C PHE A 322 -15.62 -9.63 -18.39
N THR A 323 -16.33 -8.59 -18.81
CA THR A 323 -17.17 -8.60 -20.01
C THR A 323 -17.20 -7.22 -20.66
N GLY A 324 -17.16 -7.17 -21.98
CA GLY A 324 -17.24 -5.92 -22.76
C GLY A 324 -15.98 -5.59 -23.54
N ASN A 325 -15.81 -4.32 -23.86
CA ASN A 325 -14.75 -3.84 -24.73
C ASN A 325 -13.51 -3.35 -23.96
N GLY A 326 -12.34 -3.68 -24.48
CA GLY A 326 -11.10 -3.03 -24.07
C GLY A 326 -10.62 -3.39 -22.68
N GLU A 327 -10.45 -4.68 -22.38
CA GLU A 327 -9.73 -5.09 -21.19
C GLU A 327 -8.26 -4.66 -21.25
N ALA A 328 -7.61 -4.87 -22.39
CA ALA A 328 -6.29 -4.33 -22.69
C ALA A 328 -6.41 -3.09 -23.59
N LEU A 329 -5.53 -2.12 -23.37
CA LEU A 329 -5.59 -0.82 -24.05
C LEU A 329 -5.38 -0.93 -25.57
N ASP A 330 -4.47 -1.79 -26.01
CA ASP A 330 -4.20 -2.08 -27.43
C ASP A 330 -5.27 -2.97 -28.10
N ARG A 331 -6.25 -3.45 -27.33
CA ARG A 331 -7.43 -4.18 -27.78
C ARG A 331 -8.73 -3.47 -27.38
N TYR A 332 -8.70 -2.15 -27.32
CA TYR A 332 -9.78 -1.32 -26.77
C TYR A 332 -11.14 -1.57 -27.45
N ASN A 333 -11.17 -1.98 -28.72
CA ASN A 333 -12.37 -2.24 -29.50
C ASN A 333 -12.78 -3.75 -29.55
N VAL A 334 -12.00 -4.62 -28.91
CA VAL A 334 -12.32 -6.05 -28.84
C VAL A 334 -13.29 -6.29 -27.70
N ASN A 335 -14.38 -7.01 -27.97
CA ASN A 335 -15.34 -7.47 -26.96
C ASN A 335 -14.93 -8.86 -26.47
N ASP A 336 -14.74 -8.99 -25.17
CA ASP A 336 -14.31 -10.24 -24.52
C ASP A 336 -15.20 -10.56 -23.32
N THR A 337 -15.30 -11.84 -22.98
CA THR A 337 -15.95 -12.30 -21.74
C THR A 337 -15.22 -13.52 -21.19
N HIS A 338 -14.68 -13.39 -19.99
CA HIS A 338 -13.93 -14.46 -19.36
C HIS A 338 -13.81 -14.25 -17.83
N ALA A 339 -13.25 -15.27 -17.16
CA ALA A 339 -12.98 -15.24 -15.74
C ALA A 339 -11.56 -15.75 -15.44
N ARG A 340 -11.02 -15.28 -14.32
CA ARG A 340 -9.70 -15.69 -13.79
C ARG A 340 -9.80 -15.91 -12.28
N ILE A 341 -8.94 -16.80 -11.78
CA ILE A 341 -8.77 -17.05 -10.35
C ILE A 341 -7.30 -16.88 -9.98
N GLY A 342 -7.03 -16.43 -8.78
CA GLY A 342 -5.66 -16.20 -8.33
C GLY A 342 -5.57 -15.73 -6.89
N ILE A 343 -4.58 -14.92 -6.64
CA ILE A 343 -4.32 -14.32 -5.33
C ILE A 343 -4.19 -12.81 -5.44
N ALA A 344 -4.58 -12.10 -4.39
CA ALA A 344 -4.37 -10.68 -4.27
C ALA A 344 -3.63 -10.36 -2.96
N PHE A 345 -2.83 -9.29 -3.00
CA PHE A 345 -2.12 -8.73 -1.86
C PHE A 345 -2.88 -7.52 -1.29
N THR A 346 -3.62 -6.81 -2.13
CA THR A 346 -4.58 -5.76 -1.76
C THR A 346 -5.87 -5.97 -2.54
N ARG A 347 -7.00 -5.39 -2.08
CA ARG A 347 -8.31 -5.65 -2.70
C ARG A 347 -9.28 -4.46 -2.62
#